data_dad9ea6012fe877e9db20b45b4cde445
#
_entry.id   dad9ea6012fe877e9db20b45b4cde445
#
_cell.length_a   1.000
_cell.length_b   1.000
_cell.length_c   1.000
_cell.angle_alpha   90.00
_cell.angle_beta   90.00
_cell.angle_gamma   90.00
#
_symmetry.space_group_name_H-M   'P 1'
#
loop_
_entity.id
_entity.type
_entity.pdbx_description
1 polymer ?
#
loop_
_entity_poly.entity_id
_entity_poly.type
_entity_poly.pdbx_seq_one_letter_code
_entity_poly.pdbx_strand_id
1 'polypeptide(L)'
;MPKSADIPHASVVIPTYNRRAELTKTLETLIEQDIDPRGFEVIVADDGSSDDTADIARSFAGRLRLKYYFHEDLGFRPGAARNAGASLAAAPILIFLDSGTLAGPGLVRGHVAAHAESAARCAVMGYCYGYNALQEKQWVPEPFDTLRPEEIVRRYGDYEPFADVRERDFTRLGGDPMKWPLPWIDFFTMNCSVPTADFRAVGGFDEMFRSWGVEDLELAYRLYHNGSVMALSRDAWAIEVPSSRPVKKLLYSLMRNGRLFLDKHHDPHIEILADAYHCVRFTTLMEETAALDSWTREARDLVVRAEIEAAAAGLAADTKVAIFGCGPSVPERLGPAALADFDADLLSRATAGGSHTGHHAIGLRTAMLAKSADVVIVTSRLGGLWDMYGDRILREASRVGQRVLLTSGWC
;
A
#
# COMPACT_ATOMS: atom_id res chain seq x y z
N MET A 1 -2.99 20.59 32.31
CA MET A 1 -3.04 19.29 31.63
C MET A 1 -4.47 18.76 31.76
N PRO A 2 -5.12 18.31 30.66
CA PRO A 2 -6.45 17.70 30.79
C PRO A 2 -6.37 16.51 31.73
N LYS A 3 -7.42 16.27 32.52
CA LYS A 3 -7.51 15.10 33.40
C LYS A 3 -7.57 13.86 32.52
N SER A 4 -6.98 12.75 32.92
CA SER A 4 -6.90 11.50 32.15
C SER A 4 -8.28 10.98 31.66
N ALA A 5 -9.37 11.39 32.30
CA ALA A 5 -10.76 11.09 31.92
C ALA A 5 -11.28 11.88 30.69
N ASP A 6 -10.52 12.89 30.18
CA ASP A 6 -10.97 13.74 29.06
C ASP A 6 -10.30 13.37 27.72
N ILE A 7 -9.37 12.39 27.71
CA ILE A 7 -8.69 11.95 26.49
C ILE A 7 -9.52 10.82 25.85
N PRO A 8 -9.95 10.95 24.59
CA PRO A 8 -10.66 9.87 23.89
C PRO A 8 -9.72 8.69 23.63
N HIS A 9 -10.28 7.48 23.48
CA HIS A 9 -9.52 6.27 23.13
C HIS A 9 -9.12 6.27 21.67
N ALA A 10 -9.95 6.84 20.80
CA ALA A 10 -9.72 6.90 19.35
C ALA A 10 -10.14 8.25 18.77
N SER A 11 -9.43 8.70 17.74
CA SER A 11 -9.79 9.82 16.88
C SER A 11 -10.11 9.28 15.48
N VAL A 12 -11.39 9.41 15.07
CA VAL A 12 -11.85 9.01 13.73
C VAL A 12 -11.62 10.17 12.77
N VAL A 13 -10.72 10.01 11.80
CA VAL A 13 -10.37 11.02 10.80
C VAL A 13 -11.08 10.69 9.48
N ILE A 14 -11.91 11.63 9.01
CA ILE A 14 -12.75 11.47 7.82
C ILE A 14 -12.32 12.53 6.78
N PRO A 15 -11.59 12.14 5.72
CA PRO A 15 -11.34 13.04 4.61
C PRO A 15 -12.61 13.22 3.80
N THR A 16 -12.89 14.45 3.33
CA THR A 16 -14.06 14.73 2.51
C THR A 16 -13.76 15.82 1.46
N TYR A 17 -14.48 15.78 0.32
CA TYR A 17 -14.44 16.80 -0.71
C TYR A 17 -15.71 16.75 -1.54
N ASN A 18 -16.59 17.77 -1.43
CA ASN A 18 -17.87 17.86 -2.16
C ASN A 18 -18.74 16.59 -2.04
N ARG A 19 -18.88 16.05 -0.82
CA ARG A 19 -19.59 14.78 -0.53
C ARG A 19 -20.53 14.90 0.65
N ARG A 20 -21.30 16.00 0.71
CA ARG A 20 -22.19 16.27 1.84
C ARG A 20 -23.14 15.12 2.17
N ALA A 21 -23.73 14.47 1.16
CA ALA A 21 -24.70 13.39 1.37
C ALA A 21 -24.04 12.14 1.94
N GLU A 22 -22.89 11.77 1.40
CA GLU A 22 -22.10 10.61 1.87
C GLU A 22 -21.54 10.87 3.27
N LEU A 23 -21.03 12.09 3.53
CA LEU A 23 -20.54 12.48 4.86
C LEU A 23 -21.67 12.41 5.90
N THR A 24 -22.89 12.88 5.55
CA THR A 24 -24.05 12.79 6.44
C THR A 24 -24.29 11.36 6.87
N LYS A 25 -24.36 10.41 5.93
CA LYS A 25 -24.56 8.98 6.22
C LYS A 25 -23.45 8.42 7.14
N THR A 26 -22.19 8.74 6.88
CA THR A 26 -21.08 8.32 7.72
C THR A 26 -21.22 8.85 9.16
N LEU A 27 -21.51 10.14 9.32
CA LEU A 27 -21.67 10.76 10.65
C LEU A 27 -22.90 10.22 11.40
N GLU A 28 -23.99 9.91 10.73
CA GLU A 28 -25.17 9.27 11.33
C GLU A 28 -24.82 7.92 11.93
N THR A 29 -24.05 7.08 11.24
CA THR A 29 -23.62 5.78 11.78
C THR A 29 -22.61 5.89 12.92
N LEU A 30 -21.83 6.97 12.97
CA LEU A 30 -20.91 7.23 14.10
C LEU A 30 -21.63 7.68 15.37
N ILE A 31 -22.85 8.22 15.29
CA ILE A 31 -23.68 8.50 16.46
C ILE A 31 -24.18 7.20 17.12
N GLU A 32 -24.37 6.15 16.30
CA GLU A 32 -24.94 4.87 16.71
C GLU A 32 -23.87 3.88 17.22
N GLN A 33 -22.64 4.34 17.51
CA GLN A 33 -21.57 3.47 18.00
C GLN A 33 -21.86 2.94 19.40
N ASP A 34 -21.52 1.66 19.67
CA ASP A 34 -21.73 0.96 20.93
C ASP A 34 -20.64 1.23 21.99
N ILE A 35 -20.07 2.42 21.97
CA ILE A 35 -19.05 2.92 22.91
C ILE A 35 -19.51 4.26 23.49
N ASP A 36 -19.05 4.61 24.71
CA ASP A 36 -19.35 5.92 25.30
C ASP A 36 -19.01 7.03 24.29
N PRO A 37 -19.95 7.93 23.94
CA PRO A 37 -19.70 9.03 23.02
C PRO A 37 -18.50 9.93 23.40
N ARG A 38 -18.10 9.95 24.67
CA ARG A 38 -16.88 10.63 25.13
C ARG A 38 -15.61 9.81 24.88
N GLY A 39 -15.74 8.52 24.59
CA GLY A 39 -14.65 7.58 24.35
C GLY A 39 -13.97 7.76 23.00
N PHE A 40 -14.54 8.53 22.09
CA PHE A 40 -13.92 8.85 20.82
C PHE A 40 -14.23 10.27 20.35
N GLU A 41 -13.47 10.75 19.41
CA GLU A 41 -13.73 12.01 18.71
C GLU A 41 -13.76 11.80 17.19
N VAL A 42 -14.45 12.68 16.48
CA VAL A 42 -14.52 12.68 15.03
C VAL A 42 -13.87 13.95 14.48
N ILE A 43 -13.02 13.80 13.48
CA ILE A 43 -12.32 14.90 12.83
C ILE A 43 -12.64 14.83 11.35
N VAL A 44 -13.49 15.74 10.89
CA VAL A 44 -13.79 15.91 9.46
C VAL A 44 -12.72 16.81 8.86
N ALA A 45 -11.96 16.26 7.93
CA ALA A 45 -10.86 16.94 7.22
C ALA A 45 -11.28 17.22 5.77
N ASP A 46 -11.68 18.44 5.51
CA ASP A 46 -12.26 18.90 4.24
C ASP A 46 -11.17 19.42 3.29
N ASP A 47 -11.01 18.76 2.14
CA ASP A 47 -10.01 19.06 1.09
C ASP A 47 -10.47 20.19 0.14
N GLY A 48 -11.24 21.18 0.67
CA GLY A 48 -11.63 22.37 -0.08
C GLY A 48 -13.01 22.29 -0.72
N SER A 49 -14.00 21.69 -0.03
CA SER A 49 -15.38 21.60 -0.54
C SER A 49 -15.99 22.97 -0.79
N SER A 50 -16.76 23.06 -1.85
CA SER A 50 -17.56 24.23 -2.25
C SER A 50 -19.07 24.04 -2.06
N ASP A 51 -19.49 22.85 -1.63
CA ASP A 51 -20.88 22.53 -1.26
C ASP A 51 -21.14 22.76 0.24
N ASP A 52 -22.31 22.36 0.74
CA ASP A 52 -22.73 22.53 2.14
C ASP A 52 -22.02 21.55 3.12
N THR A 53 -20.90 20.92 2.74
CA THR A 53 -20.16 19.96 3.57
C THR A 53 -19.80 20.53 4.95
N ALA A 54 -19.36 21.78 5.02
CA ALA A 54 -19.01 22.46 6.28
C ALA A 54 -20.23 22.58 7.22
N ASP A 55 -21.40 22.95 6.69
CA ASP A 55 -22.61 23.13 7.49
C ASP A 55 -23.15 21.77 7.99
N ILE A 56 -23.08 20.75 7.15
CA ILE A 56 -23.37 19.37 7.56
C ILE A 56 -22.47 18.95 8.71
N ALA A 57 -21.15 19.07 8.58
CA ALA A 57 -20.22 18.70 9.65
C ALA A 57 -20.56 19.43 10.97
N ARG A 58 -20.78 20.74 10.93
CA ARG A 58 -21.15 21.54 12.12
C ARG A 58 -22.47 21.13 12.75
N SER A 59 -23.45 20.66 11.97
CA SER A 59 -24.75 20.23 12.50
C SER A 59 -24.66 19.00 13.41
N PHE A 60 -23.58 18.23 13.33
CA PHE A 60 -23.32 17.07 14.18
C PHE A 60 -22.54 17.39 15.47
N ALA A 61 -21.99 18.60 15.65
CA ALA A 61 -21.16 18.96 16.79
C ALA A 61 -21.87 18.84 18.16
N GLY A 62 -23.20 18.87 18.20
CA GLY A 62 -23.99 18.64 19.43
C GLY A 62 -24.21 17.16 19.77
N ARG A 63 -23.94 16.25 18.84
CA ARG A 63 -24.19 14.80 18.95
C ARG A 63 -22.90 13.99 18.96
N LEU A 64 -21.82 14.51 18.38
CA LEU A 64 -20.49 13.92 18.33
C LEU A 64 -19.47 14.91 18.91
N ARG A 65 -18.42 14.41 19.53
CA ARG A 65 -17.22 15.20 19.85
C ARG A 65 -16.50 15.51 18.54
N LEU A 66 -16.98 16.48 17.76
CA LEU A 66 -16.58 16.73 16.40
C LEU A 66 -15.65 17.93 16.27
N LYS A 67 -14.58 17.77 15.51
CA LYS A 67 -13.73 18.83 15.01
C LYS A 67 -13.86 18.91 13.49
N TYR A 68 -13.83 20.13 12.95
CA TYR A 68 -13.85 20.36 11.51
C TYR A 68 -12.58 21.13 11.10
N TYR A 69 -11.89 20.62 10.10
CA TYR A 69 -10.75 21.24 9.47
C TYR A 69 -11.07 21.48 7.99
N PHE A 70 -10.68 22.64 7.49
CA PHE A 70 -10.81 23.02 6.09
C PHE A 70 -9.50 23.60 5.56
N HIS A 71 -9.12 23.21 4.36
CA HIS A 71 -8.09 23.89 3.60
C HIS A 71 -8.53 24.15 2.16
N GLU A 72 -7.90 25.12 1.49
CA GLU A 72 -8.23 25.46 0.10
C GLU A 72 -8.09 24.27 -0.85
N ASP A 73 -8.98 24.22 -1.85
CA ASP A 73 -8.88 23.22 -2.93
C ASP A 73 -7.60 23.45 -3.77
N LEU A 74 -6.65 22.56 -3.62
CA LEU A 74 -5.43 22.51 -4.44
C LEU A 74 -5.37 21.20 -5.25
N GLY A 75 -6.51 20.63 -5.59
CA GLY A 75 -6.70 19.36 -6.29
C GLY A 75 -6.81 18.17 -5.35
N PHE A 76 -6.83 16.98 -5.90
CA PHE A 76 -7.02 15.73 -5.14
C PHE A 76 -5.87 15.42 -4.20
N ARG A 77 -6.07 15.56 -2.88
CA ARG A 77 -5.03 15.40 -1.85
C ARG A 77 -5.55 14.66 -0.59
N PRO A 78 -6.07 13.44 -0.72
CA PRO A 78 -6.63 12.73 0.43
C PRO A 78 -5.60 12.49 1.54
N GLY A 79 -4.33 12.24 1.19
CA GLY A 79 -3.25 12.10 2.16
C GLY A 79 -3.02 13.37 2.98
N ALA A 80 -3.01 14.55 2.33
CA ALA A 80 -2.86 15.84 3.02
C ALA A 80 -4.06 16.13 3.95
N ALA A 81 -5.30 15.84 3.50
CA ALA A 81 -6.47 15.98 4.34
C ALA A 81 -6.41 15.06 5.57
N ARG A 82 -6.03 13.78 5.38
CA ARG A 82 -5.84 12.84 6.51
C ARG A 82 -4.72 13.29 7.45
N ASN A 83 -3.60 13.81 6.95
CA ASN A 83 -2.51 14.38 7.76
C ASN A 83 -3.00 15.55 8.60
N ALA A 84 -3.72 16.48 7.99
CA ALA A 84 -4.29 17.62 8.69
C ALA A 84 -5.28 17.19 9.78
N GLY A 85 -6.18 16.27 9.48
CA GLY A 85 -7.08 15.68 10.48
C GLY A 85 -6.32 15.00 11.62
N ALA A 86 -5.32 14.17 11.30
CA ALA A 86 -4.49 13.48 12.30
C ALA A 86 -3.70 14.46 13.20
N SER A 87 -3.34 15.66 12.70
CA SER A 87 -2.67 16.68 13.50
C SER A 87 -3.54 17.22 14.63
N LEU A 88 -4.86 17.20 14.46
CA LEU A 88 -5.85 17.65 15.44
C LEU A 88 -6.26 16.55 16.44
N ALA A 89 -5.81 15.32 16.20
CA ALA A 89 -6.16 14.16 17.01
C ALA A 89 -5.58 14.23 18.42
N ALA A 90 -6.44 14.00 19.42
CA ALA A 90 -6.08 13.95 20.83
C ALA A 90 -5.91 12.51 21.34
N ALA A 91 -6.44 11.50 20.63
CA ALA A 91 -6.43 10.11 21.04
C ALA A 91 -5.11 9.38 20.71
N PRO A 92 -4.80 8.30 21.44
CA PRO A 92 -3.63 7.46 21.14
C PRO A 92 -3.80 6.60 19.88
N ILE A 93 -5.03 6.41 19.39
CA ILE A 93 -5.35 5.64 18.18
C ILE A 93 -6.00 6.56 17.15
N LEU A 94 -5.48 6.54 15.93
CA LEU A 94 -6.12 7.13 14.76
C LEU A 94 -6.91 6.04 14.03
N ILE A 95 -8.19 6.30 13.76
CA ILE A 95 -9.02 5.50 12.85
C ILE A 95 -9.24 6.34 11.60
N PHE A 96 -8.83 5.86 10.44
CA PHE A 96 -9.17 6.47 9.16
C PHE A 96 -10.44 5.81 8.63
N LEU A 97 -11.42 6.63 8.27
CA LEU A 97 -12.71 6.20 7.73
C LEU A 97 -13.08 7.13 6.58
N ASP A 98 -13.35 6.59 5.40
CA ASP A 98 -13.68 7.44 4.26
C ASP A 98 -15.12 7.97 4.33
N SER A 99 -15.33 9.20 3.83
CA SER A 99 -16.65 9.75 3.63
C SER A 99 -17.46 8.90 2.64
N GLY A 100 -18.62 8.42 3.06
CA GLY A 100 -19.44 7.44 2.33
C GLY A 100 -19.25 6.00 2.81
N THR A 101 -18.55 5.80 3.93
CA THR A 101 -18.46 4.51 4.59
C THR A 101 -19.39 4.49 5.79
N LEU A 102 -20.32 3.51 5.85
CA LEU A 102 -21.23 3.32 6.97
C LEU A 102 -20.52 2.47 8.04
N ALA A 103 -20.31 3.06 9.20
CA ALA A 103 -19.71 2.36 10.32
C ALA A 103 -20.67 1.32 10.91
N GLY A 104 -20.24 0.09 11.11
CA GLY A 104 -20.95 -0.85 11.96
C GLY A 104 -20.99 -0.36 13.41
N PRO A 105 -21.99 -0.76 14.23
CA PRO A 105 -22.11 -0.25 15.61
C PRO A 105 -20.87 -0.48 16.48
N GLY A 106 -20.12 -1.57 16.22
CA GLY A 106 -18.90 -1.94 16.93
C GLY A 106 -17.60 -1.42 16.30
N LEU A 107 -17.62 -0.59 15.26
CA LEU A 107 -16.42 -0.22 14.50
C LEU A 107 -15.34 0.40 15.40
N VAL A 108 -15.68 1.44 16.17
CA VAL A 108 -14.71 2.14 17.02
C VAL A 108 -14.20 1.22 18.13
N ARG A 109 -15.10 0.48 18.79
CA ARG A 109 -14.74 -0.50 19.83
C ARG A 109 -13.85 -1.60 19.26
N GLY A 110 -14.16 -2.14 18.09
CA GLY A 110 -13.39 -3.19 17.43
C GLY A 110 -11.96 -2.76 17.12
N HIS A 111 -11.76 -1.53 16.63
CA HIS A 111 -10.43 -0.98 16.44
C HIS A 111 -9.69 -0.82 17.77
N VAL A 112 -10.31 -0.23 18.79
CA VAL A 112 -9.69 -0.03 20.12
C VAL A 112 -9.32 -1.38 20.74
N ALA A 113 -10.20 -2.38 20.66
CA ALA A 113 -9.95 -3.73 21.19
C ALA A 113 -8.77 -4.40 20.48
N ALA A 114 -8.71 -4.34 19.15
CA ALA A 114 -7.60 -4.93 18.39
C ALA A 114 -6.23 -4.36 18.80
N HIS A 115 -6.15 -3.05 19.05
CA HIS A 115 -4.91 -2.45 19.59
C HIS A 115 -4.61 -2.87 21.04
N ALA A 116 -5.63 -3.04 21.87
CA ALA A 116 -5.44 -3.43 23.27
C ALA A 116 -5.06 -4.91 23.42
N GLU A 117 -5.55 -5.78 22.55
CA GLU A 117 -5.29 -7.22 22.55
C GLU A 117 -3.96 -7.60 21.92
N SER A 118 -3.42 -6.72 21.08
CA SER A 118 -2.13 -6.95 20.42
C SER A 118 -0.97 -6.79 21.40
N ALA A 119 -0.11 -7.81 21.50
CA ALA A 119 1.14 -7.73 22.27
C ALA A 119 2.20 -6.82 21.59
N ALA A 120 2.01 -6.50 20.32
CA ALA A 120 2.93 -5.67 19.52
C ALA A 120 2.21 -4.41 19.03
N ARG A 121 2.98 -3.40 18.62
CA ARG A 121 2.44 -2.25 17.90
C ARG A 121 1.83 -2.75 16.58
N CYS A 122 0.58 -2.42 16.32
CA CYS A 122 -0.10 -2.92 15.13
C CYS A 122 -0.76 -1.80 14.32
N ALA A 123 -0.84 -2.03 13.01
CA ALA A 123 -1.71 -1.32 12.09
C ALA A 123 -2.89 -2.24 11.77
N VAL A 124 -4.11 -1.80 12.05
CA VAL A 124 -5.31 -2.65 12.00
C VAL A 124 -6.12 -2.35 10.76
N MET A 125 -6.39 -3.38 9.97
CA MET A 125 -7.33 -3.36 8.85
C MET A 125 -8.72 -3.69 9.39
N GLY A 126 -9.69 -2.80 9.21
CA GLY A 126 -11.09 -3.10 9.42
C GLY A 126 -11.68 -3.78 8.19
N TYR A 127 -12.70 -4.61 8.38
CA TYR A 127 -13.44 -5.25 7.29
C TYR A 127 -14.40 -4.25 6.64
N CYS A 128 -14.54 -4.28 5.30
CA CYS A 128 -15.42 -3.36 4.59
C CYS A 128 -16.29 -4.08 3.56
N TYR A 129 -17.54 -4.32 3.92
CA TYR A 129 -18.53 -4.91 3.02
C TYR A 129 -18.77 -4.02 1.79
N GLY A 130 -18.94 -4.65 0.62
CA GLY A 130 -19.27 -3.95 -0.63
C GLY A 130 -18.10 -3.18 -1.24
N TYR A 131 -16.92 -3.15 -0.61
CA TYR A 131 -15.77 -2.46 -1.17
C TYR A 131 -15.17 -3.23 -2.34
N ASN A 132 -15.23 -2.62 -3.52
CA ASN A 132 -14.46 -3.04 -4.68
C ASN A 132 -14.20 -1.84 -5.60
N ALA A 133 -13.05 -1.21 -5.43
CA ALA A 133 -12.68 0.02 -6.15
C ALA A 133 -12.56 -0.16 -7.68
N LEU A 134 -12.35 -1.39 -8.17
CA LEU A 134 -12.13 -1.69 -9.58
C LEU A 134 -13.38 -2.25 -10.28
N GLN A 135 -14.55 -2.20 -9.65
CA GLN A 135 -15.82 -2.51 -10.28
C GLN A 135 -16.56 -1.22 -10.71
N GLU A 136 -17.01 -1.16 -11.96
CA GLU A 136 -17.82 -0.03 -12.47
C GLU A 136 -19.21 0.03 -11.82
N LYS A 137 -19.79 -1.12 -11.50
CA LYS A 137 -21.04 -1.25 -10.78
C LYS A 137 -20.83 -2.15 -9.57
N GLN A 138 -20.93 -1.55 -8.40
CA GLN A 138 -20.99 -2.31 -7.17
C GLN A 138 -22.37 -2.94 -7.02
N TRP A 139 -22.41 -4.16 -6.48
CA TRP A 139 -23.68 -4.76 -6.08
C TRP A 139 -24.22 -4.01 -4.85
N VAL A 140 -25.50 -3.67 -4.89
CA VAL A 140 -26.19 -2.92 -3.82
C VAL A 140 -27.40 -3.72 -3.39
N PRO A 141 -27.52 -4.04 -2.10
CA PRO A 141 -28.76 -4.62 -1.59
C PRO A 141 -29.91 -3.58 -1.64
N GLU A 142 -31.09 -4.03 -1.99
CA GLU A 142 -32.30 -3.20 -1.89
C GLU A 142 -33.15 -3.63 -0.69
N PRO A 143 -33.64 -2.68 0.10
CA PRO A 143 -33.51 -1.22 0.05
C PRO A 143 -32.31 -0.72 0.90
N PHE A 144 -31.17 -0.46 0.24
CA PHE A 144 -29.92 -0.06 0.91
C PHE A 144 -30.07 1.23 1.75
N ASP A 145 -30.79 2.24 1.23
CA ASP A 145 -30.89 3.56 1.87
C ASP A 145 -31.84 3.61 3.08
N THR A 146 -32.60 2.55 3.33
CA THR A 146 -33.62 2.49 4.39
C THR A 146 -33.30 1.52 5.53
N LEU A 147 -32.29 0.68 5.34
CA LEU A 147 -31.86 -0.29 6.33
C LEU A 147 -30.67 0.25 7.15
N ARG A 148 -30.61 -0.15 8.42
CA ARG A 148 -29.46 0.10 9.28
C ARG A 148 -28.28 -0.81 8.85
N PRO A 149 -27.01 -0.41 9.06
CA PRO A 149 -25.86 -1.20 8.65
C PRO A 149 -25.90 -2.67 9.14
N GLU A 150 -26.28 -2.90 10.38
CA GLU A 150 -26.40 -4.26 10.95
C GLU A 150 -27.52 -5.10 10.31
N GLU A 151 -28.58 -4.45 9.81
CA GLU A 151 -29.66 -5.14 9.09
C GLU A 151 -29.21 -5.53 7.69
N ILE A 152 -28.43 -4.67 7.04
CA ILE A 152 -27.82 -4.95 5.74
C ILE A 152 -26.88 -6.15 5.85
N VAL A 153 -25.94 -6.13 6.81
CA VAL A 153 -24.98 -7.23 7.01
C VAL A 153 -25.68 -8.52 7.42
N ARG A 154 -26.67 -8.46 8.32
CA ARG A 154 -27.44 -9.65 8.71
C ARG A 154 -28.16 -10.29 7.53
N ARG A 155 -28.62 -9.51 6.54
CA ARG A 155 -29.38 -9.99 5.38
C ARG A 155 -28.47 -10.43 4.22
N TYR A 156 -27.35 -9.76 4.01
CA TYR A 156 -26.54 -9.88 2.81
C TYR A 156 -25.05 -10.18 3.08
N GLY A 157 -24.62 -10.26 4.34
CA GLY A 157 -23.21 -10.45 4.70
C GLY A 157 -22.60 -11.73 4.14
N ASP A 158 -23.39 -12.79 3.98
CA ASP A 158 -22.95 -14.06 3.39
C ASP A 158 -23.01 -14.07 1.84
N TYR A 159 -23.47 -12.97 1.21
CA TYR A 159 -23.53 -12.89 -0.25
C TYR A 159 -22.18 -12.45 -0.82
N GLU A 160 -21.50 -13.36 -1.53
CA GLU A 160 -20.12 -13.18 -2.01
C GLU A 160 -19.87 -11.83 -2.72
N PRO A 161 -20.73 -11.30 -3.62
CA PRO A 161 -20.50 -9.99 -4.23
C PRO A 161 -20.55 -8.80 -3.26
N PHE A 162 -21.06 -9.00 -2.05
CA PHE A 162 -21.09 -8.00 -0.99
C PHE A 162 -19.95 -8.15 0.02
N ALA A 163 -19.17 -9.22 -0.06
CA ALA A 163 -17.99 -9.40 0.76
C ALA A 163 -16.94 -8.31 0.47
N ASP A 164 -16.03 -8.12 1.39
CA ASP A 164 -14.83 -7.31 1.17
C ASP A 164 -13.99 -7.92 0.03
N VAL A 165 -13.48 -7.10 -0.87
CA VAL A 165 -12.65 -7.56 -2.01
C VAL A 165 -11.41 -8.35 -1.54
N ARG A 166 -10.97 -8.14 -0.30
CA ARG A 166 -9.83 -8.81 0.35
C ARG A 166 -10.21 -10.14 1.00
N GLU A 167 -11.52 -10.51 1.06
CA GLU A 167 -12.00 -11.69 1.78
C GLU A 167 -11.32 -12.99 1.34
N ARG A 168 -11.08 -13.14 0.04
CA ARG A 168 -10.37 -14.31 -0.48
C ARG A 168 -8.97 -14.45 0.14
N ASP A 169 -8.25 -13.36 0.23
CA ASP A 169 -6.88 -13.35 0.74
C ASP A 169 -6.89 -13.47 2.27
N PHE A 170 -7.80 -12.82 2.99
CA PHE A 170 -8.00 -13.01 4.43
C PHE A 170 -8.32 -14.47 4.78
N THR A 171 -9.22 -15.11 4.04
CA THR A 171 -9.55 -16.53 4.25
C THR A 171 -8.35 -17.43 3.98
N ARG A 172 -7.63 -17.22 2.88
CA ARG A 172 -6.42 -17.97 2.50
C ARG A 172 -5.32 -17.89 3.56
N LEU A 173 -5.17 -16.72 4.19
CA LEU A 173 -4.18 -16.47 5.26
C LEU A 173 -4.66 -16.91 6.64
N GLY A 174 -5.91 -17.37 6.78
CA GLY A 174 -6.52 -17.70 8.05
C GLY A 174 -6.71 -16.48 8.96
N GLY A 175 -6.96 -15.32 8.37
CA GLY A 175 -7.15 -14.04 9.07
C GLY A 175 -5.88 -13.37 9.58
N ASP A 176 -4.71 -13.89 9.25
CA ASP A 176 -3.41 -13.36 9.69
C ASP A 176 -2.63 -12.76 8.51
N PRO A 177 -2.67 -11.43 8.30
CA PRO A 177 -1.96 -10.77 7.20
C PRO A 177 -0.45 -10.98 7.25
N MET A 178 0.13 -11.24 8.44
CA MET A 178 1.57 -11.45 8.59
C MET A 178 2.09 -12.73 7.92
N LYS A 179 1.19 -13.61 7.46
CA LYS A 179 1.55 -14.80 6.67
C LYS A 179 1.82 -14.50 5.19
N TRP A 180 1.51 -13.30 4.73
CA TRP A 180 1.84 -12.88 3.37
C TRP A 180 3.21 -12.22 3.33
N PRO A 181 4.02 -12.41 2.26
CA PRO A 181 5.25 -11.63 2.05
C PRO A 181 5.03 -10.12 2.01
N LEU A 182 3.83 -9.68 1.64
CA LEU A 182 3.38 -8.29 1.64
C LEU A 182 2.29 -8.05 2.70
N PRO A 183 2.58 -8.09 4.01
CA PRO A 183 1.53 -7.98 5.03
C PRO A 183 0.74 -6.66 4.98
N TRP A 184 1.33 -5.64 4.37
CA TRP A 184 0.82 -4.27 4.23
C TRP A 184 -0.06 -4.04 3.01
N ILE A 185 -0.17 -5.01 2.08
CA ILE A 185 -0.82 -4.82 0.76
C ILE A 185 -2.34 -4.57 0.85
N ASP A 186 -2.98 -5.07 1.88
CA ASP A 186 -4.43 -4.94 2.10
C ASP A 186 -4.81 -3.82 3.08
N PHE A 187 -3.86 -2.95 3.43
CA PHE A 187 -4.11 -1.84 4.34
C PHE A 187 -4.75 -0.66 3.60
N PHE A 188 -6.08 -0.66 3.54
CA PHE A 188 -6.85 0.39 2.87
C PHE A 188 -7.43 1.39 3.88
N THR A 189 -7.26 2.67 3.62
CA THR A 189 -7.64 3.75 4.54
C THR A 189 -9.12 4.05 4.59
N MET A 190 -9.94 3.37 3.79
CA MET A 190 -11.40 3.47 3.93
C MET A 190 -11.92 2.99 5.29
N ASN A 191 -11.21 2.05 5.94
CA ASN A 191 -11.49 1.55 7.29
C ASN A 191 -10.22 0.90 7.87
N CYS A 192 -9.41 1.66 8.57
CA CYS A 192 -8.20 1.15 9.21
C CYS A 192 -7.83 1.99 10.43
N SER A 193 -6.90 1.49 11.26
CA SER A 193 -6.37 2.26 12.39
C SER A 193 -4.90 2.01 12.67
N VAL A 194 -4.26 3.02 13.27
CA VAL A 194 -2.84 3.00 13.64
C VAL A 194 -2.63 3.73 14.98
N PRO A 195 -1.62 3.39 15.77
CA PRO A 195 -1.22 4.22 16.89
C PRO A 195 -0.79 5.61 16.40
N THR A 196 -1.29 6.66 17.05
CA THR A 196 -0.95 8.05 16.69
C THR A 196 0.56 8.31 16.74
N ALA A 197 1.25 7.67 17.69
CA ALA A 197 2.70 7.77 17.82
C ALA A 197 3.43 7.16 16.61
N ASP A 198 3.00 5.99 16.13
CA ASP A 198 3.62 5.31 15.00
C ASP A 198 3.35 6.05 13.68
N PHE A 199 2.10 6.56 13.50
CA PHE A 199 1.76 7.42 12.36
C PHE A 199 2.66 8.65 12.29
N ARG A 200 2.90 9.32 13.42
CA ARG A 200 3.81 10.48 13.49
C ARG A 200 5.26 10.09 13.27
N ALA A 201 5.70 8.95 13.81
CA ALA A 201 7.08 8.47 13.68
C ALA A 201 7.48 8.21 12.22
N VAL A 202 6.53 7.70 11.40
CA VAL A 202 6.76 7.50 9.97
C VAL A 202 6.49 8.74 9.12
N GLY A 203 6.05 9.86 9.70
CA GLY A 203 5.81 11.12 9.00
C GLY A 203 4.44 11.26 8.34
N GLY A 204 3.47 10.40 8.68
CA GLY A 204 2.12 10.43 8.11
C GLY A 204 2.05 9.98 6.65
N PHE A 205 1.00 10.39 5.93
CA PHE A 205 0.88 10.14 4.49
C PHE A 205 1.87 10.99 3.69
N ASP A 206 2.40 10.41 2.63
CA ASP A 206 3.21 11.16 1.69
C ASP A 206 2.33 11.96 0.72
N GLU A 207 2.47 13.28 0.79
CA GLU A 207 1.66 14.22 0.00
C GLU A 207 2.08 14.33 -1.47
N MET A 208 3.09 13.58 -1.90
CA MET A 208 3.42 13.44 -3.32
C MET A 208 2.39 12.60 -4.09
N PHE A 209 1.63 11.74 -3.39
CA PHE A 209 0.51 10.99 -3.99
C PHE A 209 -0.70 11.91 -4.18
N ARG A 210 -0.78 12.53 -5.36
CA ARG A 210 -1.84 13.49 -5.75
C ARG A 210 -2.86 12.90 -6.73
N SER A 211 -3.05 11.60 -6.70
CA SER A 211 -4.07 10.87 -7.45
C SER A 211 -4.50 9.65 -6.65
N TRP A 212 -5.59 9.02 -7.03
CA TRP A 212 -6.19 7.94 -6.26
C TRP A 212 -5.30 6.70 -6.17
N GLY A 213 -5.19 6.14 -4.96
CA GLY A 213 -4.62 4.82 -4.65
C GLY A 213 -3.12 4.83 -4.42
N VAL A 214 -2.65 3.81 -3.70
CA VAL A 214 -1.26 3.52 -3.30
C VAL A 214 -0.74 4.36 -2.12
N GLU A 215 -1.30 5.54 -1.84
CA GLU A 215 -0.88 6.36 -0.69
C GLU A 215 -1.05 5.65 0.65
N ASP A 216 -2.05 4.78 0.74
CA ASP A 216 -2.33 3.93 1.90
C ASP A 216 -1.35 2.76 2.03
N LEU A 217 -1.04 2.11 0.91
CA LEU A 217 -0.06 1.03 0.87
C LEU A 217 1.35 1.53 1.17
N GLU A 218 1.71 2.72 0.70
CA GLU A 218 3.00 3.35 0.97
C GLU A 218 3.14 3.71 2.46
N LEU A 219 2.08 4.23 3.09
CA LEU A 219 2.04 4.43 4.54
C LEU A 219 2.21 3.10 5.29
N ALA A 220 1.44 2.07 4.91
CA ALA A 220 1.49 0.76 5.55
C ALA A 220 2.87 0.09 5.39
N TYR A 221 3.51 0.23 4.23
CA TYR A 221 4.89 -0.21 4.00
C TYR A 221 5.86 0.43 5.01
N ARG A 222 5.78 1.77 5.18
CA ARG A 222 6.63 2.46 6.17
C ARG A 222 6.32 2.07 7.61
N LEU A 223 5.05 1.87 7.96
CA LEU A 223 4.65 1.36 9.29
C LEU A 223 5.21 -0.03 9.53
N TYR A 224 5.09 -0.94 8.57
CA TYR A 224 5.64 -2.29 8.64
C TYR A 224 7.16 -2.28 8.84
N HIS A 225 7.89 -1.53 8.04
CA HIS A 225 9.34 -1.39 8.17
C HIS A 225 9.80 -0.63 9.43
N ASN A 226 8.88 0.13 10.07
CA ASN A 226 9.09 0.73 11.39
C ASN A 226 8.73 -0.24 12.54
N GLY A 227 8.42 -1.51 12.24
CA GLY A 227 8.18 -2.57 13.21
C GLY A 227 6.73 -2.71 13.66
N SER A 228 5.75 -2.12 12.97
CA SER A 228 4.34 -2.42 13.20
C SER A 228 3.96 -3.75 12.56
N VAL A 229 3.19 -4.58 13.26
CA VAL A 229 2.55 -5.76 12.67
C VAL A 229 1.23 -5.36 12.01
N MET A 230 0.83 -6.06 10.96
CA MET A 230 -0.46 -5.88 10.32
C MET A 230 -1.47 -6.84 10.96
N ALA A 231 -2.65 -6.34 11.30
CA ALA A 231 -3.71 -7.13 11.93
C ALA A 231 -5.05 -6.89 11.24
N LEU A 232 -5.90 -7.91 11.20
CA LEU A 232 -7.28 -7.81 10.72
C LEU A 232 -8.24 -7.80 11.92
N SER A 233 -9.16 -6.85 11.95
CA SER A 233 -10.30 -6.86 12.87
C SER A 233 -11.61 -6.98 12.10
N ARG A 234 -12.29 -8.12 12.20
CA ARG A 234 -13.63 -8.31 11.64
C ARG A 234 -14.72 -7.64 12.48
N ASP A 235 -14.45 -7.36 13.75
CA ASP A 235 -15.38 -6.63 14.63
C ASP A 235 -15.42 -5.13 14.28
N ALA A 236 -14.33 -4.60 13.72
CA ALA A 236 -14.25 -3.23 13.20
C ALA A 236 -14.74 -3.15 11.75
N TRP A 237 -15.99 -3.56 11.51
CA TRP A 237 -16.51 -3.61 10.15
C TRP A 237 -17.26 -2.33 9.74
N ALA A 238 -17.28 -2.10 8.45
CA ALA A 238 -18.00 -1.02 7.79
C ALA A 238 -18.64 -1.51 6.47
N ILE A 239 -19.47 -0.67 5.87
CA ILE A 239 -20.05 -0.89 4.54
C ILE A 239 -19.70 0.31 3.66
N GLU A 240 -19.18 0.07 2.46
CA GLU A 240 -18.99 1.15 1.49
C GLU A 240 -20.31 1.49 0.79
N VAL A 241 -20.69 2.77 0.82
CA VAL A 241 -21.81 3.26 0.01
C VAL A 241 -21.39 3.23 -1.46
N PRO A 242 -22.15 2.51 -2.31
CA PRO A 242 -21.82 2.42 -3.72
C PRO A 242 -21.76 3.78 -4.40
N SER A 243 -20.72 3.98 -5.17
CA SER A 243 -20.52 5.18 -5.97
C SER A 243 -20.04 4.81 -7.37
N SER A 244 -20.47 5.58 -8.37
CA SER A 244 -19.95 5.41 -9.74
C SER A 244 -18.47 5.77 -9.78
N ARG A 245 -17.65 4.86 -10.31
CA ARG A 245 -16.18 5.04 -10.38
C ARG A 245 -15.68 4.96 -11.81
N PRO A 246 -14.84 5.89 -12.25
CA PRO A 246 -14.21 5.84 -13.57
C PRO A 246 -13.02 4.87 -13.55
N VAL A 247 -13.27 3.54 -13.59
CA VAL A 247 -12.28 2.48 -13.42
C VAL A 247 -11.02 2.69 -14.28
N LYS A 248 -11.16 3.10 -15.55
CA LYS A 248 -10.00 3.38 -16.41
C LYS A 248 -9.10 4.48 -15.84
N LYS A 249 -9.68 5.55 -15.26
CA LYS A 249 -8.91 6.63 -14.63
C LYS A 249 -8.23 6.14 -13.35
N LEU A 250 -8.89 5.27 -12.58
CA LEU A 250 -8.32 4.67 -11.37
C LEU A 250 -7.14 3.76 -11.70
N LEU A 251 -7.25 2.89 -12.71
CA LEU A 251 -6.15 2.05 -13.17
C LEU A 251 -4.93 2.87 -13.60
N TYR A 252 -5.15 3.97 -14.34
CA TYR A 252 -4.07 4.88 -14.72
C TYR A 252 -3.39 5.52 -13.50
N SER A 253 -4.19 5.90 -12.48
CA SER A 253 -3.67 6.43 -11.21
C SER A 253 -2.84 5.38 -10.47
N LEU A 254 -3.30 4.12 -10.39
CA LEU A 254 -2.55 3.02 -9.80
C LEU A 254 -1.20 2.79 -10.48
N MET A 255 -1.17 2.79 -11.82
CA MET A 255 0.08 2.65 -12.58
C MET A 255 1.08 3.76 -12.26
N ARG A 256 0.61 5.02 -12.23
CA ARG A 256 1.43 6.19 -11.91
C ARG A 256 1.94 6.16 -10.47
N ASN A 257 1.04 5.91 -9.53
CA ASN A 257 1.38 5.90 -8.10
C ASN A 257 2.21 4.69 -7.72
N GLY A 258 1.99 3.52 -8.35
CA GLY A 258 2.84 2.34 -8.19
C GLY A 258 4.28 2.61 -8.66
N ARG A 259 4.44 3.37 -9.76
CA ARG A 259 5.76 3.82 -10.20
C ARG A 259 6.41 4.77 -9.19
N LEU A 260 5.66 5.75 -8.67
CA LEU A 260 6.15 6.67 -7.63
C LEU A 260 6.58 5.91 -6.37
N PHE A 261 5.80 4.90 -5.95
CA PHE A 261 6.11 4.05 -4.81
C PHE A 261 7.43 3.31 -5.01
N LEU A 262 7.62 2.70 -6.20
CA LEU A 262 8.86 2.02 -6.56
C LEU A 262 10.05 2.98 -6.59
N ASP A 263 9.90 4.17 -7.19
CA ASP A 263 10.97 5.17 -7.28
C ASP A 263 11.43 5.69 -5.92
N LYS A 264 10.56 5.60 -4.89
CA LYS A 264 10.88 6.01 -3.51
C LYS A 264 11.58 4.93 -2.71
N HIS A 265 11.19 3.68 -2.87
CA HIS A 265 11.60 2.61 -1.94
C HIS A 265 12.52 1.55 -2.56
N HIS A 266 12.61 1.46 -3.90
CA HIS A 266 13.51 0.54 -4.60
C HIS A 266 13.50 -0.88 -4.00
N ASP A 267 12.32 -1.49 -3.90
CA ASP A 267 12.10 -2.80 -3.30
C ASP A 267 11.56 -3.79 -4.35
N PRO A 268 12.13 -5.01 -4.46
CA PRO A 268 11.67 -6.02 -5.43
C PRO A 268 10.19 -6.39 -5.30
N HIS A 269 9.62 -6.39 -4.09
CA HIS A 269 8.20 -6.64 -3.89
C HIS A 269 7.34 -5.48 -4.44
N ILE A 270 7.80 -4.24 -4.24
CA ILE A 270 7.13 -3.07 -4.83
C ILE A 270 7.29 -3.07 -6.36
N GLU A 271 8.41 -3.60 -6.87
CA GLU A 271 8.61 -3.78 -8.31
C GLU A 271 7.59 -4.74 -8.92
N ILE A 272 7.31 -5.88 -8.25
CA ILE A 272 6.24 -6.82 -8.63
C ILE A 272 4.88 -6.12 -8.61
N LEU A 273 4.57 -5.38 -7.54
CA LEU A 273 3.31 -4.65 -7.40
C LEU A 273 3.14 -3.59 -8.51
N ALA A 274 4.16 -2.80 -8.79
CA ALA A 274 4.14 -1.79 -9.84
C ALA A 274 3.96 -2.42 -11.24
N ASP A 275 4.55 -3.60 -11.47
CA ASP A 275 4.35 -4.38 -12.68
C ASP A 275 2.93 -4.96 -12.76
N ALA A 276 2.38 -5.45 -11.65
CA ALA A 276 1.00 -5.93 -11.56
C ALA A 276 -0.02 -4.83 -11.90
N TYR A 277 0.18 -3.61 -11.42
CA TYR A 277 -0.64 -2.45 -11.79
C TYR A 277 -0.57 -2.13 -13.29
N HIS A 278 0.62 -2.22 -13.86
CA HIS A 278 0.80 -1.96 -15.28
C HIS A 278 0.15 -3.02 -16.17
N CYS A 279 0.19 -4.28 -15.76
CA CYS A 279 -0.39 -5.41 -16.50
C CYS A 279 -1.85 -5.68 -16.11
N VAL A 280 -2.42 -4.92 -15.16
CA VAL A 280 -3.76 -5.15 -14.57
C VAL A 280 -3.91 -6.60 -14.07
N ARG A 281 -2.91 -7.07 -13.29
CA ARG A 281 -2.82 -8.46 -12.85
C ARG A 281 -2.62 -8.52 -11.33
N PHE A 282 -3.70 -8.78 -10.60
CA PHE A 282 -3.68 -8.80 -9.13
C PHE A 282 -3.87 -10.20 -8.55
N THR A 283 -4.39 -11.13 -9.35
CA THR A 283 -4.79 -12.46 -8.85
C THR A 283 -3.62 -13.39 -8.51
N THR A 284 -2.43 -13.12 -9.02
CA THR A 284 -1.20 -13.92 -8.85
C THR A 284 -0.17 -13.26 -7.94
N LEU A 285 -0.49 -12.10 -7.36
CA LEU A 285 0.47 -11.30 -6.59
C LEU A 285 1.03 -12.07 -5.38
N MET A 286 0.18 -12.85 -4.69
CA MET A 286 0.60 -13.65 -3.54
C MET A 286 1.59 -14.74 -3.93
N GLU A 287 1.33 -15.43 -5.03
CA GLU A 287 2.20 -16.47 -5.58
C GLU A 287 3.54 -15.89 -6.05
N GLU A 288 3.48 -14.75 -6.74
CA GLU A 288 4.66 -14.08 -7.29
C GLU A 288 5.60 -13.59 -6.20
N THR A 289 5.06 -12.98 -5.14
CA THR A 289 5.86 -12.49 -4.01
C THR A 289 6.41 -13.62 -3.15
N ALA A 290 5.64 -14.70 -2.95
CA ALA A 290 6.11 -15.90 -2.28
C ALA A 290 7.22 -16.62 -3.08
N ALA A 291 7.12 -16.65 -4.41
CA ALA A 291 8.16 -17.19 -5.28
C ALA A 291 9.46 -16.38 -5.21
N LEU A 292 9.37 -15.04 -5.17
CA LEU A 292 10.53 -14.19 -4.95
C LEU A 292 11.24 -14.51 -3.63
N ASP A 293 10.47 -14.61 -2.54
CA ASP A 293 11.04 -14.91 -1.22
C ASP A 293 11.69 -16.31 -1.16
N SER A 294 11.04 -17.32 -1.80
CA SER A 294 11.61 -18.65 -1.89
C SER A 294 12.93 -18.63 -2.67
N TRP A 295 12.90 -18.02 -3.85
CA TRP A 295 14.07 -17.95 -4.71
C TRP A 295 15.19 -17.12 -4.09
N THR A 296 14.90 -16.06 -3.36
CA THR A 296 15.91 -15.27 -2.64
C THR A 296 16.69 -16.14 -1.63
N ARG A 297 16.00 -17.05 -0.93
CA ARG A 297 16.66 -18.00 -0.02
C ARG A 297 17.46 -19.06 -0.77
N GLU A 298 16.89 -19.64 -1.82
CA GLU A 298 17.51 -20.72 -2.61
C GLU A 298 18.75 -20.24 -3.37
N ALA A 299 18.67 -19.03 -3.95
CA ALA A 299 19.76 -18.45 -4.74
C ALA A 299 20.85 -17.76 -3.89
N ARG A 300 20.76 -17.79 -2.55
CA ARG A 300 21.67 -17.03 -1.69
C ARG A 300 23.14 -17.37 -1.91
N ASP A 301 23.44 -18.64 -2.14
CA ASP A 301 24.80 -19.14 -2.36
C ASP A 301 25.19 -19.24 -3.84
N LEU A 302 24.30 -18.81 -4.75
CA LEU A 302 24.57 -18.83 -6.19
C LEU A 302 25.52 -17.69 -6.57
N VAL A 303 26.74 -18.05 -6.93
CA VAL A 303 27.81 -17.11 -7.32
C VAL A 303 27.95 -17.06 -8.84
N VAL A 304 27.64 -15.92 -9.43
CA VAL A 304 27.62 -15.71 -10.90
C VAL A 304 28.84 -14.92 -11.42
N ARG A 305 29.85 -14.66 -10.59
CA ARG A 305 31.04 -13.86 -10.96
C ARG A 305 31.74 -14.39 -12.22
N ALA A 306 31.90 -15.71 -12.33
CA ALA A 306 32.55 -16.32 -13.49
C ALA A 306 31.75 -16.16 -14.79
N GLU A 307 30.40 -16.22 -14.70
CA GLU A 307 29.50 -15.98 -15.82
C GLU A 307 29.58 -14.51 -16.30
N ILE A 308 29.59 -13.56 -15.37
CA ILE A 308 29.75 -12.14 -15.66
C ILE A 308 31.11 -11.91 -16.33
N GLU A 309 32.18 -12.56 -15.82
CA GLU A 309 33.52 -12.47 -16.35
C GLU A 309 33.59 -12.95 -17.80
N ALA A 310 33.00 -14.10 -18.08
CA ALA A 310 32.92 -14.65 -19.44
C ALA A 310 32.13 -13.75 -20.38
N ALA A 311 30.94 -13.26 -19.97
CA ALA A 311 30.12 -12.36 -20.78
C ALA A 311 30.80 -11.01 -21.08
N ALA A 312 31.64 -10.54 -20.14
CA ALA A 312 32.36 -9.28 -20.29
C ALA A 312 33.72 -9.40 -21.01
N ALA A 313 34.17 -10.62 -21.36
CA ALA A 313 35.54 -10.87 -21.87
C ALA A 313 35.91 -10.08 -23.13
N GLY A 314 34.95 -9.80 -24.00
CA GLY A 314 35.12 -9.05 -25.25
C GLY A 314 34.71 -7.58 -25.22
N LEU A 315 34.38 -7.03 -24.03
CA LEU A 315 33.95 -5.64 -23.92
C LEU A 315 35.16 -4.70 -23.80
N ALA A 316 35.05 -3.52 -24.41
CA ALA A 316 36.05 -2.47 -24.27
C ALA A 316 36.03 -1.90 -22.83
N ALA A 317 37.15 -1.35 -22.38
CA ALA A 317 37.32 -0.89 -20.99
C ALA A 317 36.38 0.30 -20.64
N ASP A 318 35.95 1.06 -21.61
CA ASP A 318 35.04 2.20 -21.47
C ASP A 318 33.54 1.84 -21.65
N THR A 319 33.25 0.55 -21.90
CA THR A 319 31.85 0.09 -22.05
C THR A 319 31.06 0.29 -20.77
N LYS A 320 29.94 1.01 -20.84
CA LYS A 320 29.00 1.17 -19.73
C LYS A 320 28.19 -0.12 -19.57
N VAL A 321 28.35 -0.78 -18.43
CA VAL A 321 27.71 -2.07 -18.16
C VAL A 321 26.64 -1.93 -17.07
N ALA A 322 25.48 -2.54 -17.29
CA ALA A 322 24.52 -2.86 -16.24
C ALA A 322 24.44 -4.39 -16.06
N ILE A 323 24.20 -4.86 -14.84
CA ILE A 323 24.12 -6.29 -14.53
C ILE A 323 22.82 -6.55 -13.75
N PHE A 324 22.00 -7.45 -14.26
CA PHE A 324 20.79 -7.93 -13.59
C PHE A 324 21.05 -9.31 -12.98
N GLY A 325 20.85 -9.44 -11.64
CA GLY A 325 21.23 -10.60 -10.85
C GLY A 325 22.73 -10.64 -10.60
N CYS A 326 23.34 -9.57 -10.06
CA CYS A 326 24.79 -9.45 -9.93
C CYS A 326 25.39 -10.36 -8.87
N GLY A 327 24.61 -10.80 -7.87
CA GLY A 327 25.12 -11.55 -6.71
C GLY A 327 26.06 -10.72 -5.83
N PRO A 328 26.90 -11.39 -4.99
CA PRO A 328 27.70 -10.71 -3.96
C PRO A 328 28.97 -10.02 -4.49
N SER A 329 29.37 -10.26 -5.74
CA SER A 329 30.61 -9.70 -6.27
C SER A 329 30.64 -9.71 -7.80
N VAL A 330 31.28 -8.70 -8.38
CA VAL A 330 31.54 -8.56 -9.81
C VAL A 330 33.04 -8.55 -10.09
N PRO A 331 33.50 -8.88 -11.32
CA PRO A 331 34.90 -8.85 -11.68
C PRO A 331 35.52 -7.44 -11.55
N GLU A 332 36.71 -7.34 -10.97
CA GLU A 332 37.40 -6.04 -10.76
C GLU A 332 37.77 -5.30 -12.06
N ARG A 333 37.91 -6.05 -13.16
CA ARG A 333 38.18 -5.45 -14.49
C ARG A 333 36.97 -4.68 -15.09
N LEU A 334 35.78 -4.90 -14.56
CA LEU A 334 34.63 -4.08 -14.93
C LEU A 334 34.78 -2.71 -14.29
N GLY A 335 34.77 -1.67 -15.11
CA GLY A 335 34.68 -0.30 -14.63
C GLY A 335 33.39 -0.06 -13.82
N PRO A 336 33.09 1.19 -13.47
CA PRO A 336 31.86 1.52 -12.79
C PRO A 336 30.64 0.95 -13.52
N ALA A 337 29.82 0.16 -12.84
CA ALA A 337 28.65 -0.53 -13.39
C ALA A 337 27.41 -0.26 -12.56
N ALA A 338 26.22 -0.35 -13.19
CA ALA A 338 24.93 -0.35 -12.51
C ALA A 338 24.55 -1.81 -12.19
N LEU A 339 24.39 -2.13 -10.92
CA LEU A 339 24.13 -3.48 -10.43
C LEU A 339 22.71 -3.59 -9.92
N ALA A 340 21.93 -4.55 -10.39
CA ALA A 340 20.65 -4.92 -9.83
C ALA A 340 20.70 -6.33 -9.22
N ASP A 341 20.16 -6.47 -8.01
CA ASP A 341 19.91 -7.77 -7.39
C ASP A 341 18.68 -7.69 -6.48
N PHE A 342 17.95 -8.79 -6.38
CA PHE A 342 16.77 -8.94 -5.53
C PHE A 342 17.12 -9.27 -4.07
N ASP A 343 18.39 -9.60 -3.76
CA ASP A 343 18.91 -9.79 -2.41
C ASP A 343 19.70 -8.56 -1.99
N ALA A 344 19.16 -7.77 -1.06
CA ALA A 344 19.75 -6.53 -0.59
C ALA A 344 21.14 -6.73 0.07
N ASP A 345 21.33 -7.83 0.81
CA ASP A 345 22.60 -8.13 1.49
C ASP A 345 23.70 -8.41 0.47
N LEU A 346 23.40 -9.18 -0.57
CA LEU A 346 24.35 -9.49 -1.62
C LEU A 346 24.67 -8.27 -2.49
N LEU A 347 23.65 -7.47 -2.83
CA LEU A 347 23.84 -6.20 -3.54
C LEU A 347 24.73 -5.25 -2.74
N SER A 348 24.50 -5.13 -1.43
CA SER A 348 25.34 -4.31 -0.53
C SER A 348 26.81 -4.74 -0.56
N ARG A 349 27.08 -6.05 -0.58
CA ARG A 349 28.45 -6.58 -0.71
C ARG A 349 29.08 -6.24 -2.06
N ALA A 350 28.31 -6.39 -3.16
CA ALA A 350 28.79 -6.09 -4.50
C ALA A 350 29.12 -4.60 -4.69
N THR A 351 28.47 -3.70 -3.94
CA THR A 351 28.66 -2.24 -4.02
C THR A 351 29.55 -1.64 -2.94
N ALA A 352 30.03 -2.45 -1.97
CA ALA A 352 30.79 -1.98 -0.79
C ALA A 352 32.06 -1.18 -1.14
N GLY A 353 32.66 -1.43 -2.31
CA GLY A 353 33.84 -0.71 -2.81
C GLY A 353 33.55 0.72 -3.35
N GLY A 354 32.29 1.14 -3.44
CA GLY A 354 31.86 2.46 -3.88
C GLY A 354 32.05 2.74 -5.38
N SER A 355 32.55 1.77 -6.18
CA SER A 355 32.75 1.91 -7.62
C SER A 355 31.49 1.64 -8.45
N HIS A 356 30.50 0.94 -7.88
CA HIS A 356 29.28 0.52 -8.56
C HIS A 356 28.05 1.19 -7.95
N THR A 357 27.01 1.40 -8.76
CA THR A 357 25.69 1.88 -8.30
C THR A 357 24.77 0.68 -8.12
N GLY A 358 24.21 0.51 -6.90
CA GLY A 358 23.27 -0.58 -6.57
C GLY A 358 21.82 -0.20 -6.80
N HIS A 359 21.04 -1.16 -7.31
CA HIS A 359 19.60 -1.10 -7.46
C HIS A 359 19.00 -2.36 -6.87
N HIS A 360 18.29 -2.26 -5.75
CA HIS A 360 17.57 -3.38 -5.15
C HIS A 360 16.34 -3.67 -5.98
N ALA A 361 16.45 -4.61 -6.92
CA ALA A 361 15.45 -4.87 -7.95
C ALA A 361 15.64 -6.26 -8.59
N ILE A 362 14.55 -6.84 -9.11
CA ILE A 362 14.57 -8.05 -9.95
C ILE A 362 15.06 -7.71 -11.37
N GLY A 363 14.65 -6.56 -11.88
CA GLY A 363 14.87 -6.13 -13.25
C GLY A 363 13.59 -6.13 -14.09
N LEU A 364 12.42 -5.95 -13.47
CA LEU A 364 11.12 -5.79 -14.17
C LEU A 364 10.87 -4.33 -14.56
N ARG A 365 11.23 -3.39 -13.66
CA ARG A 365 10.99 -1.96 -13.75
C ARG A 365 12.00 -1.19 -12.92
N THR A 366 13.27 -1.23 -13.31
CA THR A 366 14.32 -0.58 -12.55
C THR A 366 14.24 0.95 -12.60
N ALA A 367 14.89 1.63 -11.64
CA ALA A 367 15.10 3.07 -11.67
C ALA A 367 16.19 3.52 -12.66
N MET A 368 16.86 2.59 -13.35
CA MET A 368 17.88 2.88 -14.34
C MET A 368 17.29 3.67 -15.53
N LEU A 369 18.05 4.64 -16.03
CA LEU A 369 17.61 5.43 -17.19
C LEU A 369 17.63 4.59 -18.48
N ALA A 370 16.72 4.90 -19.41
CA ALA A 370 16.72 4.26 -20.72
C ALA A 370 18.03 4.56 -21.45
N LYS A 371 18.60 3.50 -22.07
CA LYS A 371 19.87 3.59 -22.82
C LYS A 371 21.06 4.16 -22.03
N SER A 372 21.02 3.98 -20.69
CA SER A 372 22.12 4.40 -19.80
C SER A 372 23.32 3.45 -19.83
N ALA A 373 23.15 2.22 -20.33
CA ALA A 373 24.21 1.23 -20.51
C ALA A 373 24.42 0.88 -22.00
N ASP A 374 25.64 0.56 -22.38
CA ASP A 374 25.92 0.00 -23.69
C ASP A 374 25.54 -1.48 -23.73
N VAL A 375 25.80 -2.18 -22.61
CA VAL A 375 25.50 -3.60 -22.44
C VAL A 375 24.78 -3.85 -21.11
N VAL A 376 23.72 -4.65 -21.16
CA VAL A 376 23.11 -5.27 -19.96
C VAL A 376 23.44 -6.75 -19.95
N ILE A 377 24.07 -7.21 -18.89
CA ILE A 377 24.35 -8.63 -18.65
C ILE A 377 23.24 -9.16 -17.71
N VAL A 378 22.53 -10.19 -18.16
CA VAL A 378 21.49 -10.86 -17.37
C VAL A 378 22.03 -12.23 -16.99
N THR A 379 22.16 -12.52 -15.69
CA THR A 379 22.83 -13.72 -15.17
C THR A 379 21.84 -14.84 -14.84
N SER A 380 22.35 -16.06 -14.72
CA SER A 380 21.59 -17.24 -14.29
C SER A 380 20.98 -17.11 -12.88
N ARG A 381 21.43 -16.13 -12.11
CA ARG A 381 20.90 -15.85 -10.78
C ARG A 381 19.38 -15.50 -10.80
N LEU A 382 18.86 -15.06 -11.93
CA LEU A 382 17.43 -14.83 -12.14
C LEU A 382 16.67 -16.10 -12.57
N GLY A 383 17.33 -17.27 -12.61
CA GLY A 383 16.80 -18.52 -13.18
C GLY A 383 15.48 -18.97 -12.56
N GLY A 384 15.34 -18.99 -11.24
CA GLY A 384 14.08 -19.40 -10.58
C GLY A 384 12.92 -18.42 -10.74
N LEU A 385 13.17 -17.21 -11.26
CA LEU A 385 12.15 -16.22 -11.59
C LEU A 385 11.87 -16.14 -13.10
N TRP A 386 12.61 -16.92 -13.91
CA TRP A 386 12.63 -16.76 -15.36
C TRP A 386 11.33 -17.14 -16.05
N ASP A 387 10.73 -18.25 -15.69
CA ASP A 387 9.45 -18.70 -16.26
C ASP A 387 8.33 -17.66 -16.02
N MET A 388 8.42 -16.94 -14.91
CA MET A 388 7.43 -15.95 -14.50
C MET A 388 7.70 -14.57 -15.13
N TYR A 389 8.97 -14.18 -15.23
CA TYR A 389 9.37 -12.79 -15.52
C TYR A 389 10.34 -12.62 -16.68
N GLY A 390 10.87 -13.66 -17.28
CA GLY A 390 11.96 -13.60 -18.27
C GLY A 390 11.71 -12.59 -19.39
N ASP A 391 10.52 -12.61 -20.02
CA ASP A 391 10.16 -11.65 -21.07
C ASP A 391 10.15 -10.18 -20.59
N ARG A 392 9.79 -9.94 -19.31
CA ARG A 392 9.75 -8.59 -18.74
C ARG A 392 11.14 -8.12 -18.38
N ILE A 393 11.97 -9.01 -17.81
CA ILE A 393 13.39 -8.75 -17.54
C ILE A 393 14.11 -8.40 -18.84
N LEU A 394 13.89 -9.13 -19.93
CA LEU A 394 14.48 -8.85 -21.23
C LEU A 394 13.99 -7.51 -21.81
N ARG A 395 12.73 -7.16 -21.66
CA ARG A 395 12.21 -5.85 -22.07
C ARG A 395 12.85 -4.71 -21.30
N GLU A 396 12.98 -4.86 -19.98
CA GLU A 396 13.63 -3.86 -19.13
C GLU A 396 15.13 -3.75 -19.44
N ALA A 397 15.83 -4.88 -19.59
CA ALA A 397 17.23 -4.91 -20.01
C ALA A 397 17.43 -4.21 -21.36
N SER A 398 16.50 -4.43 -22.32
CA SER A 398 16.52 -3.76 -23.63
C SER A 398 16.19 -2.27 -23.54
N ARG A 399 15.41 -1.84 -22.55
CA ARG A 399 15.16 -0.42 -22.28
C ARG A 399 16.41 0.26 -21.71
N VAL A 400 17.09 -0.40 -20.78
CA VAL A 400 18.29 0.14 -20.09
C VAL A 400 19.51 0.12 -20.99
N GLY A 401 19.76 -0.98 -21.71
CA GLY A 401 20.94 -1.17 -22.55
C GLY A 401 20.70 -1.06 -24.05
N GLN A 402 21.80 -0.88 -24.80
CA GLN A 402 21.79 -0.99 -26.26
C GLN A 402 21.84 -2.45 -26.72
N ARG A 403 22.57 -3.29 -25.97
CA ARG A 403 22.69 -4.74 -26.16
C ARG A 403 22.35 -5.47 -24.86
N VAL A 404 21.78 -6.66 -25.00
CA VAL A 404 21.52 -7.56 -23.87
C VAL A 404 22.32 -8.85 -24.08
N LEU A 405 23.05 -9.27 -23.07
CA LEU A 405 23.79 -10.55 -23.05
C LEU A 405 23.22 -11.43 -21.93
N LEU A 406 22.76 -12.62 -22.31
CA LEU A 406 22.46 -13.67 -21.35
C LEU A 406 23.73 -14.45 -21.05
N THR A 407 24.00 -14.75 -19.81
CA THR A 407 25.15 -15.60 -19.42
C THR A 407 24.90 -17.07 -19.77
N SER A 408 25.94 -17.90 -19.73
CA SER A 408 25.85 -19.33 -20.09
C SER A 408 25.29 -20.26 -19.00
N GLY A 409 24.96 -19.74 -17.84
CA GLY A 409 24.50 -20.53 -16.68
C GLY A 409 23.01 -20.90 -16.64
N TRP A 410 22.29 -20.75 -17.75
CA TRP A 410 20.86 -21.02 -17.87
C TRP A 410 20.50 -22.49 -18.17
N CYS A 411 21.26 -23.47 -17.70
CA CYS A 411 21.01 -24.91 -17.92
C CYS A 411 20.38 -25.57 -16.71
#